data_56aefb29c458aadda8a70fffd29782bf
#
_entry.id   56aefb29c458aadda8a70fffd29782bf
#
_cell.length_a   1.000
_cell.length_b   1.000
_cell.length_c   1.000
_cell.angle_alpha   90.00
_cell.angle_beta   90.00
_cell.angle_gamma   90.00
#
_symmetry.space_group_name_H-M   'P 1'
#
loop_
_entity.id
_entity.type
_entity.pdbx_description
1 polymer ?
#
loop_
_entity_poly.entity_id
_entity_poly.type
_entity_poly.pdbx_seq_one_letter_code
_entity_poly.pdbx_strand_id
1 'polypeptide(L)'
;GDPIGVASRVLIQGLFGILPDALNQQIILRPGFPDDWDKASVSTPDISYRFTRKEDTDTYHITQRFQTPLHPVLHVNARKEKIRSVKVNGVPATWQSIESAHGYPLLSIQAEGTSSTTITIEWEGAPLHTLAVQEPVITSNGKLALQIPSGASISQVYDPQSVLANHTVEATAFNAQIKGEPGHHTFFVYTHQGEMDWWQPVNIYIENVWESPSYTDFADIRPEKCRMVDFDRQLNASVTDIYQNEYLSPRSPYTTLQLPTQGIGEWCHPLLSATIDDSGLRSLVHHDTFQTSLGIPFRLKEKGNNILFTSLWDNYPDSSTISLSGTASHAYLLMAGSTNHMQCHIANGIIRIHYADGTSQA
;
A
#
# COMPACT_ATOMS: atom_id res chain seq x y z
N GLY A 1 -5.59 -10.29 -22.84
CA GLY A 1 -4.14 -10.28 -22.75
C GLY A 1 -3.59 -11.68 -22.71
N ASP A 2 -2.37 -11.88 -23.22
CA ASP A 2 -1.72 -13.19 -23.24
C ASP A 2 -0.99 -13.43 -21.91
N PRO A 3 -1.54 -14.22 -20.96
CA PRO A 3 -0.90 -14.48 -19.68
C PRO A 3 0.38 -15.32 -19.82
N ILE A 4 0.53 -16.08 -20.89
CA ILE A 4 1.71 -16.95 -21.11
C ILE A 4 2.95 -16.10 -21.40
N GLY A 5 2.82 -15.09 -22.25
CA GLY A 5 3.91 -14.15 -22.55
C GLY A 5 4.34 -13.35 -21.31
N VAL A 6 3.39 -12.97 -20.46
CA VAL A 6 3.67 -12.27 -19.20
C VAL A 6 4.42 -13.17 -18.22
N ALA A 7 4.00 -14.43 -18.04
CA ALA A 7 4.66 -15.38 -17.15
C ALA A 7 6.11 -15.64 -17.56
N SER A 8 6.37 -15.87 -18.85
CA SER A 8 7.73 -16.05 -19.39
C SER A 8 8.59 -14.81 -19.16
N ARG A 9 8.03 -13.62 -19.38
CA ARG A 9 8.73 -12.36 -19.16
C ARG A 9 9.06 -12.13 -17.67
N VAL A 10 8.12 -12.40 -16.76
CA VAL A 10 8.36 -12.31 -15.32
C VAL A 10 9.46 -13.25 -14.88
N LEU A 11 9.49 -14.48 -15.41
CA LEU A 11 10.54 -15.44 -15.12
C LEU A 11 11.91 -14.94 -15.60
N ILE A 12 12.03 -14.57 -16.88
CA ILE A 12 13.32 -14.22 -17.49
C ILE A 12 13.82 -12.85 -17.01
N GLN A 13 12.97 -11.83 -17.07
CA GLN A 13 13.36 -10.46 -16.73
C GLN A 13 13.25 -10.15 -15.23
N GLY A 14 12.29 -10.77 -14.52
CA GLY A 14 12.08 -10.56 -13.09
C GLY A 14 12.99 -11.46 -12.25
N LEU A 15 12.77 -12.79 -12.29
CA LEU A 15 13.49 -13.71 -11.41
C LEU A 15 14.96 -13.89 -11.81
N PHE A 16 15.26 -14.10 -13.09
CA PHE A 16 16.63 -14.25 -13.58
C PHE A 16 17.28 -12.89 -13.90
N GLY A 17 16.49 -11.84 -14.08
CA GLY A 17 16.98 -10.50 -14.32
C GLY A 17 17.76 -10.31 -15.61
N ILE A 18 17.44 -11.09 -16.66
CA ILE A 18 18.17 -11.07 -17.93
C ILE A 18 17.60 -9.95 -18.81
N LEU A 19 18.39 -8.90 -19.02
CA LEU A 19 18.00 -7.70 -19.77
C LEU A 19 19.06 -7.38 -20.84
N PRO A 20 18.92 -7.88 -22.07
CA PRO A 20 19.83 -7.54 -23.16
C PRO A 20 19.70 -6.07 -23.55
N ASP A 21 20.83 -5.38 -23.64
CA ASP A 21 20.98 -4.02 -24.12
C ASP A 21 21.98 -4.02 -25.29
N ALA A 22 21.54 -4.52 -26.43
CA ALA A 22 22.38 -4.70 -27.59
C ALA A 22 22.90 -3.37 -28.19
N LEU A 23 22.18 -2.26 -27.99
CA LEU A 23 22.62 -0.94 -28.44
C LEU A 23 23.88 -0.48 -27.72
N ASN A 24 23.99 -0.80 -26.44
CA ASN A 24 25.18 -0.51 -25.62
C ASN A 24 26.14 -1.69 -25.54
N GLN A 25 25.91 -2.75 -26.34
CA GLN A 25 26.70 -3.98 -26.35
C GLN A 25 26.79 -4.66 -24.98
N GLN A 26 25.74 -4.54 -24.15
CA GLN A 26 25.70 -5.07 -22.80
C GLN A 26 24.57 -6.06 -22.62
N ILE A 27 24.74 -6.94 -21.65
CA ILE A 27 23.68 -7.74 -21.08
C ILE A 27 23.68 -7.55 -19.57
N ILE A 28 22.61 -6.91 -19.08
CA ILE A 28 22.43 -6.68 -17.64
C ILE A 28 21.82 -7.93 -17.02
N LEU A 29 22.43 -8.41 -15.96
CA LEU A 29 21.96 -9.56 -15.17
C LEU A 29 21.68 -9.07 -13.76
N ARG A 30 20.41 -9.01 -13.38
CA ARG A 30 19.95 -8.54 -12.07
C ARG A 30 19.07 -9.61 -11.42
N PRO A 31 19.67 -10.72 -10.92
CA PRO A 31 18.90 -11.80 -10.33
C PRO A 31 18.12 -11.37 -9.10
N GLY A 32 16.84 -11.77 -9.05
CA GLY A 32 15.94 -11.61 -7.94
C GLY A 32 15.69 -12.92 -7.19
N PHE A 33 16.74 -13.73 -6.99
CA PHE A 33 16.59 -15.02 -6.31
C PHE A 33 16.30 -14.82 -4.81
N PRO A 34 15.39 -15.62 -4.23
CA PRO A 34 15.22 -15.68 -2.80
C PRO A 34 16.54 -15.99 -2.07
N ASP A 35 16.70 -15.45 -0.86
CA ASP A 35 17.94 -15.57 -0.10
C ASP A 35 18.27 -17.01 0.32
N ASP A 36 17.27 -17.87 0.44
CA ASP A 36 17.38 -19.29 0.78
C ASP A 36 17.72 -20.19 -0.42
N TRP A 37 17.79 -19.63 -1.63
CA TRP A 37 18.16 -20.42 -2.80
C TRP A 37 19.68 -20.58 -2.92
N ASP A 38 20.12 -21.82 -3.04
CA ASP A 38 21.52 -22.18 -3.25
C ASP A 38 21.88 -22.39 -4.73
N LYS A 39 20.87 -22.47 -5.62
CA LYS A 39 21.04 -22.65 -7.05
C LYS A 39 19.82 -22.21 -7.84
N ALA A 40 20.09 -21.70 -9.04
CA ALA A 40 19.06 -21.44 -10.05
C ALA A 40 19.68 -21.58 -11.46
N SER A 41 18.90 -21.98 -12.44
CA SER A 41 19.37 -22.02 -13.81
C SER A 41 18.24 -21.83 -14.80
N VAL A 42 18.56 -21.15 -15.91
CA VAL A 42 17.67 -21.00 -17.06
C VAL A 42 18.48 -21.19 -18.33
N SER A 43 17.83 -21.74 -19.35
CA SER A 43 18.42 -21.88 -20.69
C SER A 43 17.39 -21.48 -21.72
N THR A 44 17.78 -20.51 -22.55
CA THR A 44 17.06 -20.08 -23.75
C THR A 44 17.92 -20.40 -24.99
N PRO A 45 17.42 -20.22 -26.23
CA PRO A 45 18.25 -20.37 -27.43
C PRO A 45 19.53 -19.53 -27.40
N ASP A 46 19.45 -18.31 -26.88
CA ASP A 46 20.51 -17.30 -26.95
C ASP A 46 21.40 -17.23 -25.73
N ILE A 47 20.90 -17.63 -24.56
CA ILE A 47 21.64 -17.55 -23.29
C ILE A 47 21.33 -18.71 -22.37
N SER A 48 22.37 -19.20 -21.69
CA SER A 48 22.24 -20.07 -20.52
C SER A 48 22.86 -19.37 -19.33
N TYR A 49 22.14 -19.34 -18.22
CA TYR A 49 22.54 -18.68 -17.00
C TYR A 49 22.34 -19.61 -15.82
N ARG A 50 23.40 -19.80 -15.03
CA ARG A 50 23.39 -20.63 -13.83
C ARG A 50 23.97 -19.87 -12.66
N PHE A 51 23.23 -19.86 -11.58
CA PHE A 51 23.66 -19.38 -10.26
C PHE A 51 23.89 -20.56 -9.33
N THR A 52 24.94 -20.51 -8.53
CA THR A 52 25.17 -21.43 -7.42
C THR A 52 25.75 -20.68 -6.25
N ARG A 53 25.30 -21.03 -5.06
CA ARG A 53 25.75 -20.53 -3.78
C ARG A 53 26.32 -21.67 -2.95
N LYS A 54 27.50 -21.48 -2.42
CA LYS A 54 28.11 -22.41 -1.49
C LYS A 54 28.76 -21.62 -0.37
N GLU A 55 28.21 -21.75 0.83
CA GLU A 55 28.64 -20.96 1.98
C GLU A 55 28.67 -19.45 1.67
N ASP A 56 29.81 -18.84 1.72
CA ASP A 56 30.05 -17.41 1.47
C ASP A 56 30.46 -17.11 0.03
N THR A 57 30.30 -18.06 -0.88
CA THR A 57 30.68 -17.90 -2.29
C THR A 57 29.46 -18.01 -3.19
N ASP A 58 29.23 -16.97 -3.97
CA ASP A 58 28.25 -16.94 -5.05
C ASP A 58 28.96 -17.03 -6.40
N THR A 59 28.49 -17.92 -7.27
CA THR A 59 29.05 -18.12 -8.62
C THR A 59 27.94 -17.99 -9.67
N TYR A 60 28.20 -17.19 -10.67
CA TYR A 60 27.34 -16.92 -11.80
C TYR A 60 28.03 -17.37 -13.08
N HIS A 61 27.47 -18.35 -13.76
CA HIS A 61 27.98 -18.84 -15.02
C HIS A 61 27.02 -18.49 -16.15
N ILE A 62 27.52 -17.75 -17.13
CA ILE A 62 26.78 -17.20 -18.26
C ILE A 62 27.37 -17.76 -19.54
N THR A 63 26.54 -18.37 -20.40
CA THR A 63 26.92 -18.78 -21.75
C THR A 63 26.05 -18.07 -22.74
N GLN A 64 26.66 -17.33 -23.66
CA GLN A 64 25.99 -16.54 -24.70
C GLN A 64 26.17 -17.22 -26.07
N ARG A 65 25.10 -17.20 -26.85
CA ARG A 65 25.07 -17.72 -28.23
C ARG A 65 24.68 -16.64 -29.24
N PHE A 66 24.82 -15.38 -28.83
CA PHE A 66 24.63 -14.24 -29.75
C PHE A 66 25.70 -14.23 -30.82
N GLN A 67 25.39 -13.73 -32.00
CA GLN A 67 26.36 -13.59 -33.09
C GLN A 67 27.60 -12.79 -32.65
N THR A 68 27.37 -11.73 -31.89
CA THR A 68 28.41 -10.96 -31.18
C THR A 68 28.11 -11.02 -29.69
N PRO A 69 29.01 -11.61 -28.87
CA PRO A 69 28.80 -11.67 -27.45
C PRO A 69 28.71 -10.27 -26.83
N LEU A 70 27.72 -10.08 -25.96
CA LEU A 70 27.51 -8.85 -25.20
C LEU A 70 28.37 -8.85 -23.95
N HIS A 71 28.72 -7.65 -23.44
CA HIS A 71 29.46 -7.49 -22.17
C HIS A 71 28.50 -7.73 -20.99
N PRO A 72 28.73 -8.77 -20.15
CA PRO A 72 27.90 -9.01 -18.97
C PRO A 72 28.12 -7.91 -17.92
N VAL A 73 27.03 -7.35 -17.40
CA VAL A 73 27.00 -6.44 -16.27
C VAL A 73 26.13 -7.07 -15.20
N LEU A 74 26.76 -7.63 -14.18
CA LEU A 74 26.08 -8.31 -13.10
C LEU A 74 25.75 -7.30 -11.96
N HIS A 75 24.46 -7.11 -11.68
CA HIS A 75 23.97 -6.33 -10.55
C HIS A 75 23.45 -7.29 -9.49
N VAL A 76 24.06 -7.32 -8.32
CA VAL A 76 23.69 -8.21 -7.23
C VAL A 76 23.53 -7.47 -5.91
N ASN A 77 22.55 -7.89 -5.13
CA ASN A 77 22.41 -7.42 -3.75
C ASN A 77 23.59 -7.97 -2.92
N ALA A 78 24.18 -7.09 -2.12
CA ALA A 78 25.20 -7.52 -1.17
C ALA A 78 24.59 -8.41 -0.09
N ARG A 79 25.29 -9.49 0.28
CA ARG A 79 24.87 -10.43 1.33
C ARG A 79 25.50 -10.14 2.68
N LYS A 80 26.71 -9.64 2.65
CA LYS A 80 27.51 -9.34 3.84
C LYS A 80 28.14 -7.95 3.74
N GLU A 81 28.61 -7.48 4.83
CA GLU A 81 29.18 -6.14 4.98
C GLU A 81 30.49 -5.91 4.23
N LYS A 82 31.14 -7.00 3.72
CA LYS A 82 32.41 -6.94 2.98
C LYS A 82 32.48 -7.95 1.86
N ILE A 83 33.35 -7.65 0.90
CA ILE A 83 33.73 -8.56 -0.18
C ILE A 83 35.20 -8.93 -0.03
N ARG A 84 35.48 -10.22 0.17
CA ARG A 84 36.81 -10.76 0.18
C ARG A 84 37.48 -10.74 -1.18
N SER A 85 36.75 -11.19 -2.21
CA SER A 85 37.25 -11.18 -3.57
C SER A 85 36.11 -11.21 -4.60
N VAL A 86 36.37 -10.59 -5.76
CA VAL A 86 35.58 -10.78 -6.99
C VAL A 86 36.53 -11.29 -8.07
N LYS A 87 36.10 -12.31 -8.80
CA LYS A 87 36.83 -12.87 -9.93
C LYS A 87 35.94 -13.00 -11.15
N VAL A 88 36.47 -12.64 -12.31
CA VAL A 88 35.85 -12.88 -13.63
C VAL A 88 36.73 -13.84 -14.39
N ASN A 89 36.22 -15.01 -14.77
CA ASN A 89 36.97 -16.10 -15.42
C ASN A 89 38.25 -16.49 -14.65
N GLY A 90 38.16 -16.47 -13.29
CA GLY A 90 39.27 -16.79 -12.41
C GLY A 90 40.28 -15.66 -12.18
N VAL A 91 40.19 -14.54 -12.88
CA VAL A 91 41.04 -13.36 -12.74
C VAL A 91 40.42 -12.36 -11.78
N PRO A 92 41.17 -11.77 -10.84
CA PRO A 92 40.64 -10.72 -9.97
C PRO A 92 40.01 -9.58 -10.78
N ALA A 93 38.88 -9.12 -10.32
CA ALA A 93 38.10 -8.05 -10.94
C ALA A 93 37.65 -7.01 -9.88
N THR A 94 37.30 -5.82 -10.35
CA THR A 94 36.75 -4.75 -9.51
C THR A 94 35.23 -4.83 -9.50
N TRP A 95 34.66 -4.24 -8.48
CA TRP A 95 33.23 -4.00 -8.35
C TRP A 95 32.94 -2.55 -7.98
N GLN A 96 31.73 -2.10 -8.17
CA GLN A 96 31.29 -0.75 -7.83
C GLN A 96 29.96 -0.83 -7.07
N SER A 97 29.82 0.00 -6.05
CA SER A 97 28.54 0.23 -5.42
C SER A 97 27.64 1.06 -6.32
N ILE A 98 26.36 0.75 -6.37
CA ILE A 98 25.36 1.55 -7.07
C ILE A 98 24.75 2.52 -6.06
N GLU A 99 25.13 3.78 -6.13
CA GLU A 99 24.74 4.83 -5.17
C GLU A 99 23.22 5.03 -5.06
N SER A 100 22.47 4.76 -6.12
CA SER A 100 21.01 4.83 -6.14
C SER A 100 20.32 3.58 -5.62
N ALA A 101 21.07 2.61 -5.09
CA ALA A 101 20.50 1.39 -4.53
C ALA A 101 19.55 1.70 -3.36
N HIS A 102 18.38 1.09 -3.36
CA HIS A 102 17.39 1.23 -2.30
C HIS A 102 16.89 -0.12 -1.81
N GLY A 103 16.62 -0.20 -0.51
CA GLY A 103 16.26 -1.42 0.18
C GLY A 103 17.45 -2.27 0.59
N TYR A 104 18.37 -2.52 -0.33
CA TYR A 104 19.63 -3.26 -0.11
C TYR A 104 20.77 -2.62 -0.90
N PRO A 105 22.04 -2.78 -0.45
CA PRO A 105 23.20 -2.37 -1.23
C PRO A 105 23.24 -3.18 -2.53
N LEU A 106 23.41 -2.51 -3.65
CA LEU A 106 23.51 -3.12 -4.97
C LEU A 106 24.91 -2.90 -5.55
N LEU A 107 25.50 -3.99 -6.03
CA LEU A 107 26.84 -3.99 -6.59
C LEU A 107 26.77 -4.20 -8.10
N SER A 108 27.68 -3.57 -8.83
CA SER A 108 27.89 -3.75 -10.27
C SER A 108 29.25 -4.38 -10.53
N ILE A 109 29.28 -5.48 -11.26
CA ILE A 109 30.47 -6.18 -11.71
C ILE A 109 30.39 -6.30 -13.23
N GLN A 110 31.39 -5.79 -13.93
CA GLN A 110 31.46 -5.80 -15.37
C GLN A 110 32.43 -6.88 -15.86
N ALA A 111 32.09 -7.50 -16.99
CA ALA A 111 32.92 -8.50 -17.64
C ALA A 111 33.02 -8.25 -19.15
N GLU A 112 34.12 -8.72 -19.75
CA GLU A 112 34.31 -8.67 -21.19
C GLU A 112 33.29 -9.56 -21.94
N GLY A 113 32.89 -9.13 -23.12
CA GLY A 113 31.97 -9.84 -23.99
C GLY A 113 32.57 -11.11 -24.57
N THR A 114 32.36 -12.23 -23.89
CA THR A 114 32.82 -13.56 -24.32
C THR A 114 31.65 -14.54 -24.39
N SER A 115 31.79 -15.63 -25.15
CA SER A 115 30.76 -16.66 -25.24
C SER A 115 30.49 -17.38 -23.91
N SER A 116 31.44 -17.35 -22.99
CA SER A 116 31.31 -17.94 -21.65
C SER A 116 31.99 -17.07 -20.62
N THR A 117 31.27 -16.69 -19.61
CA THR A 117 31.74 -15.83 -18.50
C THR A 117 31.37 -16.48 -17.17
N THR A 118 32.34 -16.55 -16.26
CA THR A 118 32.10 -16.97 -14.86
C THR A 118 32.46 -15.84 -13.93
N ILE A 119 31.52 -15.38 -13.12
CA ILE A 119 31.73 -14.36 -12.09
C ILE A 119 31.60 -15.05 -10.73
N THR A 120 32.62 -14.90 -9.88
CA THR A 120 32.63 -15.45 -8.51
C THR A 120 32.80 -14.32 -7.51
N ILE A 121 31.97 -14.31 -6.48
CA ILE A 121 32.01 -13.33 -5.37
C ILE A 121 32.20 -14.11 -4.08
N GLU A 122 33.24 -13.80 -3.35
CA GLU A 122 33.48 -14.31 -2.00
C GLU A 122 33.15 -13.22 -0.98
N TRP A 123 32.14 -13.49 -0.16
CA TRP A 123 31.66 -12.56 0.86
C TRP A 123 32.41 -12.73 2.18
N GLU A 124 32.50 -11.66 2.97
CA GLU A 124 33.17 -11.64 4.27
C GLU A 124 32.43 -10.75 5.28
N GLY A 125 32.60 -11.04 6.58
CA GLY A 125 32.02 -10.24 7.67
C GLY A 125 30.61 -10.66 8.05
N ALA A 126 29.91 -9.76 8.74
CA ALA A 126 28.57 -9.99 9.23
C ALA A 126 27.51 -9.90 8.11
N PRO A 127 26.37 -10.58 8.24
CA PRO A 127 25.22 -10.35 7.39
C PRO A 127 24.77 -8.89 7.43
N LEU A 128 24.21 -8.41 6.34
CA LEU A 128 23.61 -7.09 6.30
C LEU A 128 22.25 -7.09 7.01
N HIS A 129 22.01 -6.04 7.76
CA HIS A 129 20.78 -5.83 8.50
C HIS A 129 20.04 -4.65 7.89
N THR A 130 18.93 -4.91 7.25
CA THR A 130 17.99 -3.86 6.87
C THR A 130 17.20 -3.41 8.09
N LEU A 131 16.80 -2.15 8.11
CA LEU A 131 15.83 -1.68 9.09
C LEU A 131 14.53 -2.47 8.81
N ALA A 132 14.22 -3.46 9.64
CA ALA A 132 12.98 -4.23 9.55
C ALA A 132 11.83 -3.31 9.95
N VAL A 133 11.24 -2.65 9.00
CA VAL A 133 10.16 -1.71 9.26
C VAL A 133 8.85 -2.38 8.88
N GLN A 134 8.14 -2.85 9.90
CA GLN A 134 6.69 -2.86 9.80
C GLN A 134 6.28 -1.38 9.67
N GLU A 135 5.43 -1.05 8.72
CA GLU A 135 4.93 0.31 8.54
C GLU A 135 4.25 0.77 9.85
N PRO A 136 4.89 1.63 10.65
CA PRO A 136 4.30 2.08 11.90
C PRO A 136 3.14 3.02 11.62
N VAL A 137 2.06 2.82 12.35
CA VAL A 137 0.92 3.74 12.37
C VAL A 137 1.24 4.83 13.39
N ILE A 138 1.27 6.08 12.96
CA ILE A 138 1.66 7.22 13.79
C ILE A 138 0.63 8.34 13.60
N THR A 139 0.21 8.95 14.68
CA THR A 139 -0.65 10.13 14.61
C THR A 139 0.12 11.36 14.12
N SER A 140 -0.55 12.31 13.50
CA SER A 140 0.07 13.61 13.17
C SER A 140 0.61 14.25 14.46
N ASN A 141 1.84 14.77 14.42
CA ASN A 141 2.64 15.22 15.56
C ASN A 141 3.12 14.09 16.51
N GLY A 142 2.92 12.83 16.14
CA GLY A 142 3.45 11.68 16.86
C GLY A 142 4.96 11.53 16.71
N LYS A 143 5.54 10.65 17.53
CA LYS A 143 6.98 10.36 17.53
C LYS A 143 7.23 9.02 16.86
N LEU A 144 8.24 9.00 15.98
CA LEU A 144 8.82 7.79 15.40
C LEU A 144 10.16 7.51 16.07
N ALA A 145 10.38 6.28 16.49
CA ALA A 145 11.66 5.80 16.98
C ALA A 145 12.01 4.48 16.27
N LEU A 146 13.12 4.46 15.56
CA LEU A 146 13.63 3.28 14.86
C LEU A 146 14.96 2.86 15.48
N GLN A 147 15.10 1.56 15.72
CA GLN A 147 16.38 1.00 16.17
C GLN A 147 17.30 0.82 14.96
N ILE A 148 18.53 1.31 15.06
CA ILE A 148 19.57 1.07 14.07
C ILE A 148 20.25 -0.26 14.43
N PRO A 149 20.29 -1.24 13.50
CA PRO A 149 20.94 -2.52 13.77
C PRO A 149 22.41 -2.36 14.15
N SER A 150 22.90 -3.26 15.00
CA SER A 150 24.32 -3.27 15.40
C SER A 150 25.23 -3.39 14.18
N GLY A 151 26.25 -2.55 14.12
CA GLY A 151 27.20 -2.49 12.99
C GLY A 151 26.74 -1.59 11.84
N ALA A 152 25.49 -1.15 11.82
CA ALA A 152 24.98 -0.18 10.84
C ALA A 152 25.00 1.25 11.42
N SER A 153 25.01 2.24 10.52
CA SER A 153 24.86 3.66 10.85
C SER A 153 24.05 4.38 9.78
N ILE A 154 23.46 5.52 10.15
CA ILE A 154 22.73 6.39 9.23
C ILE A 154 23.51 7.69 9.07
N SER A 155 23.78 8.11 7.84
CA SER A 155 24.54 9.33 7.55
C SER A 155 23.70 10.45 6.96
N GLN A 156 22.61 10.14 6.26
CA GLN A 156 21.76 11.13 5.61
C GLN A 156 20.28 10.72 5.71
N VAL A 157 19.41 11.73 5.61
CA VAL A 157 17.96 11.55 5.55
C VAL A 157 17.43 12.32 4.35
N TYR A 158 16.61 11.68 3.52
CA TYR A 158 15.93 12.28 2.40
C TYR A 158 14.43 12.15 2.58
N ASP A 159 13.76 13.28 2.75
CA ASP A 159 12.31 13.37 3.00
C ASP A 159 11.62 14.15 1.88
N PRO A 160 11.31 13.50 0.75
CA PRO A 160 10.69 14.15 -0.40
C PRO A 160 9.25 14.59 -0.14
N GLN A 161 8.58 14.01 0.87
CA GLN A 161 7.19 14.29 1.21
C GLN A 161 7.05 15.28 2.37
N SER A 162 8.18 15.73 2.94
CA SER A 162 8.22 16.70 4.04
C SER A 162 7.42 16.24 5.27
N VAL A 163 7.46 14.96 5.58
CA VAL A 163 6.72 14.36 6.71
C VAL A 163 7.48 14.39 8.03
N LEU A 164 8.76 14.74 8.01
CA LEU A 164 9.58 14.92 9.21
C LEU A 164 9.55 16.38 9.65
N ALA A 165 9.00 16.67 10.82
CA ALA A 165 9.08 18.02 11.42
C ALA A 165 10.50 18.30 11.91
N ASN A 166 11.10 17.32 12.58
CA ASN A 166 12.50 17.27 12.99
C ASN A 166 12.94 15.81 13.13
N HIS A 167 14.24 15.58 13.14
CA HIS A 167 14.81 14.26 13.40
C HIS A 167 16.17 14.36 14.06
N THR A 168 16.57 13.29 14.74
CA THR A 168 17.90 13.09 15.28
C THR A 168 18.40 11.70 14.95
N VAL A 169 19.67 11.58 14.62
CA VAL A 169 20.35 10.30 14.36
C VAL A 169 21.37 10.09 15.48
N GLU A 170 21.18 9.01 16.21
CA GLU A 170 22.11 8.54 17.25
C GLU A 170 22.76 7.23 16.81
N ALA A 171 23.77 6.76 17.53
CA ALA A 171 24.50 5.54 17.15
C ALA A 171 23.60 4.29 17.03
N THR A 172 22.53 4.22 17.80
CA THR A 172 21.62 3.04 17.87
C THR A 172 20.17 3.36 17.58
N ALA A 173 19.85 4.61 17.29
CA ALA A 173 18.46 5.04 17.11
C ALA A 173 18.33 6.20 16.12
N PHE A 174 17.26 6.15 15.34
CA PHE A 174 16.75 7.28 14.60
C PHE A 174 15.43 7.71 15.25
N ASN A 175 15.35 8.97 15.64
CA ASN A 175 14.16 9.54 16.25
C ASN A 175 13.64 10.70 15.39
N ALA A 176 12.34 10.77 15.20
CA ALA A 176 11.72 11.85 14.45
C ALA A 176 10.36 12.24 15.03
N GLN A 177 9.97 13.48 14.80
CA GLN A 177 8.61 13.95 14.99
C GLN A 177 7.93 14.01 13.63
N ILE A 178 6.80 13.36 13.51
CA ILE A 178 6.06 13.21 12.25
C ILE A 178 5.07 14.36 12.11
N LYS A 179 4.91 14.86 10.90
CA LYS A 179 3.89 15.84 10.49
C LYS A 179 3.34 15.41 9.13
N GLY A 180 2.22 15.96 8.74
CA GLY A 180 1.65 15.76 7.40
C GLY A 180 0.21 15.31 7.44
N GLU A 181 -0.34 15.15 6.27
CA GLU A 181 -1.69 14.69 6.05
C GLU A 181 -1.80 13.17 6.30
N PRO A 182 -2.98 12.66 6.68
CA PRO A 182 -3.21 11.24 6.84
C PRO A 182 -2.93 10.44 5.56
N GLY A 183 -2.37 9.24 5.70
CA GLY A 183 -2.09 8.35 4.58
C GLY A 183 -0.71 7.70 4.66
N HIS A 184 -0.35 6.98 3.59
CA HIS A 184 0.95 6.33 3.43
C HIS A 184 2.02 7.33 3.00
N HIS A 185 3.13 7.32 3.71
CA HIS A 185 4.26 8.18 3.43
C HIS A 185 5.56 7.40 3.48
N THR A 186 6.55 7.88 2.71
CA THR A 186 7.89 7.27 2.67
C THR A 186 8.96 8.36 2.74
N PHE A 187 9.90 8.19 3.62
CA PHE A 187 11.18 8.90 3.60
C PHE A 187 12.32 7.88 3.50
N PHE A 188 13.53 8.34 3.26
CA PHE A 188 14.68 7.47 3.05
C PHE A 188 15.80 7.84 4.00
N VAL A 189 16.51 6.83 4.48
CA VAL A 189 17.74 7.02 5.27
C VAL A 189 18.91 6.37 4.54
N TYR A 190 20.03 7.08 4.45
CA TYR A 190 21.26 6.53 3.85
C TYR A 190 22.01 5.75 4.91
N THR A 191 22.04 4.44 4.72
CA THR A 191 22.56 3.46 5.66
C THR A 191 23.94 2.99 5.21
N HIS A 192 24.84 2.80 6.15
CA HIS A 192 26.18 2.26 5.97
C HIS A 192 26.40 1.08 6.90
N GLN A 193 26.95 -0.03 6.38
CA GLN A 193 27.44 -1.17 7.18
C GLN A 193 28.66 -1.80 6.51
N GLY A 194 29.81 -1.78 7.16
CA GLY A 194 31.07 -2.28 6.61
C GLY A 194 31.54 -1.50 5.39
N GLU A 195 31.57 -2.14 4.22
CA GLU A 195 31.90 -1.54 2.91
C GLU A 195 30.64 -1.20 2.09
N MET A 196 29.44 -1.39 2.65
CA MET A 196 28.18 -1.33 1.93
C MET A 196 27.37 -0.09 2.31
N ASP A 197 26.84 0.58 1.30
CA ASP A 197 25.99 1.76 1.41
C ASP A 197 24.70 1.57 0.62
N TRP A 198 23.58 2.06 1.15
CA TRP A 198 22.31 2.05 0.43
C TRP A 198 21.28 3.01 1.04
N TRP A 199 20.28 3.37 0.24
CA TRP A 199 19.09 4.06 0.72
C TRP A 199 18.08 3.06 1.26
N GLN A 200 17.74 3.18 2.55
CA GLN A 200 16.70 2.38 3.17
C GLN A 200 15.39 3.18 3.17
N PRO A 201 14.34 2.72 2.47
CA PRO A 201 13.01 3.33 2.58
C PRO A 201 12.42 3.04 3.95
N VAL A 202 11.80 4.06 4.54
CA VAL A 202 11.02 3.98 5.77
C VAL A 202 9.60 4.37 5.44
N ASN A 203 8.71 3.39 5.43
CA ASN A 203 7.29 3.59 5.21
C ASN A 203 6.61 3.85 6.55
N ILE A 204 5.73 4.84 6.59
CA ILE A 204 4.90 5.18 7.75
C ILE A 204 3.46 5.40 7.29
N TYR A 205 2.51 5.09 8.13
CA TYR A 205 1.11 5.48 7.95
C TYR A 205 0.77 6.56 8.96
N ILE A 206 0.44 7.76 8.47
CA ILE A 206 -0.07 8.83 9.33
C ILE A 206 -1.57 8.61 9.49
N GLU A 207 -1.95 8.26 10.71
CA GLU A 207 -3.34 8.07 11.06
C GLU A 207 -4.03 9.41 11.23
N ASN A 208 -5.23 9.53 10.68
CA ASN A 208 -6.11 10.63 11.03
C ASN A 208 -6.52 10.42 12.49
N VAL A 209 -6.18 11.35 13.35
CA VAL A 209 -6.78 11.40 14.68
C VAL A 209 -8.23 11.82 14.50
N TRP A 210 -9.05 10.84 14.11
CA TRP A 210 -10.46 10.98 14.46
C TRP A 210 -10.47 10.89 15.98
N GLU A 211 -10.76 12.01 16.64
CA GLU A 211 -11.31 11.92 17.97
C GLU A 211 -12.62 11.15 17.83
N SER A 212 -12.50 9.81 17.77
CA SER A 212 -13.66 8.97 18.02
C SER A 212 -14.14 9.42 19.39
N PRO A 213 -15.37 9.92 19.51
CA PRO A 213 -15.92 10.24 20.81
C PRO A 213 -15.65 9.01 21.67
N SER A 214 -15.01 9.21 22.80
CA SER A 214 -14.72 8.09 23.69
C SER A 214 -16.04 7.41 23.98
N TYR A 215 -16.06 6.09 24.09
CA TYR A 215 -17.30 5.35 24.46
C TYR A 215 -17.90 5.86 25.77
N THR A 216 -17.15 6.59 26.57
CA THR A 216 -17.61 7.31 27.75
C THR A 216 -18.57 8.46 27.44
N ASP A 217 -18.50 9.08 26.25
CA ASP A 217 -19.43 10.12 25.84
C ASP A 217 -20.84 9.58 25.60
N PHE A 218 -20.96 8.26 25.37
CA PHE A 218 -22.27 7.58 25.30
C PHE A 218 -22.89 7.36 26.69
N ALA A 219 -22.13 7.43 27.79
CA ALA A 219 -22.67 7.27 29.14
C ALA A 219 -23.59 8.41 29.55
N ASP A 220 -23.46 9.59 28.93
CA ASP A 220 -24.28 10.78 29.21
C ASP A 220 -25.39 10.98 28.17
N ILE A 221 -25.65 10.02 27.28
CA ILE A 221 -26.78 10.11 26.36
C ILE A 221 -28.08 10.17 27.18
N ARG A 222 -28.84 11.21 26.94
CA ARG A 222 -30.18 11.40 27.49
C ARG A 222 -31.19 11.33 26.36
N PRO A 223 -31.71 10.13 26.04
CA PRO A 223 -32.66 9.95 24.94
C PRO A 223 -33.85 10.90 24.99
N GLU A 224 -34.30 11.25 26.18
CA GLU A 224 -35.40 12.17 26.42
C GLU A 224 -35.08 13.64 26.02
N LYS A 225 -33.81 13.96 25.81
CA LYS A 225 -33.33 15.25 25.29
C LYS A 225 -33.02 15.23 23.81
N CYS A 226 -33.03 14.07 23.18
CA CYS A 226 -32.79 13.96 21.73
C CYS A 226 -33.97 14.51 20.95
N ARG A 227 -33.71 15.36 19.98
CA ARG A 227 -34.71 15.86 19.06
C ARG A 227 -34.43 15.25 17.67
N MET A 228 -35.39 14.52 17.12
CA MET A 228 -35.32 14.01 15.77
C MET A 228 -35.36 15.15 14.77
N VAL A 229 -34.52 15.08 13.76
CA VAL A 229 -34.55 16.00 12.61
C VAL A 229 -35.52 15.42 11.59
N ASP A 230 -36.49 16.22 11.16
CA ASP A 230 -37.42 15.86 10.09
C ASP A 230 -36.78 16.22 8.74
N PHE A 231 -36.45 15.19 7.98
CA PHE A 231 -35.98 15.27 6.60
C PHE A 231 -36.73 14.33 5.66
N ASP A 232 -37.95 14.00 5.97
CA ASP A 232 -38.81 13.09 5.19
C ASP A 232 -38.90 13.48 3.73
N ARG A 233 -38.87 14.80 3.42
CA ARG A 233 -38.94 15.31 2.05
C ARG A 233 -37.65 15.07 1.25
N GLN A 234 -36.53 14.81 1.92
CA GLN A 234 -35.24 14.53 1.31
C GLN A 234 -35.02 13.02 1.10
N LEU A 235 -35.85 12.15 1.67
CA LEU A 235 -35.78 10.70 1.44
C LEU A 235 -36.06 10.41 -0.03
N ASN A 236 -35.06 9.91 -0.73
CA ASN A 236 -35.07 9.76 -2.17
C ASN A 236 -34.98 8.31 -2.66
N ALA A 237 -34.75 7.36 -1.75
CA ALA A 237 -34.60 5.95 -2.10
C ALA A 237 -35.11 5.03 -0.98
N SER A 238 -35.36 3.77 -1.30
CA SER A 238 -35.45 2.69 -0.33
C SER A 238 -34.20 1.83 -0.33
N VAL A 239 -33.91 1.18 0.79
CA VAL A 239 -32.80 0.23 0.88
C VAL A 239 -32.91 -0.88 -0.16
N THR A 240 -34.11 -1.31 -0.47
CA THR A 240 -34.38 -2.35 -1.47
C THR A 240 -34.01 -1.93 -2.90
N ASP A 241 -34.16 -0.65 -3.22
CA ASP A 241 -34.04 -0.17 -4.61
C ASP A 241 -32.58 0.12 -4.99
N ILE A 242 -31.78 0.62 -4.05
CA ILE A 242 -30.39 1.04 -4.35
C ILE A 242 -29.50 -0.12 -4.78
N TYR A 243 -29.84 -1.36 -4.44
CA TYR A 243 -29.06 -2.55 -4.82
C TYR A 243 -29.51 -3.18 -6.15
N GLN A 244 -30.44 -2.59 -6.89
CA GLN A 244 -30.81 -3.06 -8.21
C GLN A 244 -29.84 -2.61 -9.31
N ASN A 245 -28.97 -1.64 -9.02
CA ASN A 245 -27.96 -1.12 -9.94
C ASN A 245 -28.52 -0.68 -11.31
N GLU A 246 -29.70 -0.09 -11.29
CA GLU A 246 -30.34 0.50 -12.47
C GLU A 246 -29.90 1.95 -12.60
N TYR A 247 -29.12 2.27 -13.64
CA TYR A 247 -28.58 3.61 -13.89
C TYR A 247 -29.03 4.13 -15.25
N LEU A 248 -29.14 5.45 -15.39
CA LEU A 248 -29.54 6.11 -16.65
C LEU A 248 -28.46 5.94 -17.74
N SER A 249 -27.20 5.79 -17.37
CA SER A 249 -26.10 5.57 -18.30
C SER A 249 -25.35 4.27 -18.00
N PRO A 250 -24.70 3.64 -19.00
CA PRO A 250 -23.89 2.44 -18.79
C PRO A 250 -22.78 2.66 -17.78
N ARG A 251 -22.57 1.70 -16.89
CA ARG A 251 -21.55 1.72 -15.84
C ARG A 251 -20.69 0.47 -15.88
N SER A 252 -19.46 0.63 -15.39
CA SER A 252 -18.62 -0.52 -15.13
C SER A 252 -19.17 -1.32 -13.94
N PRO A 253 -19.27 -2.64 -14.02
CA PRO A 253 -19.73 -3.46 -12.89
C PRO A 253 -18.90 -3.29 -11.62
N TYR A 254 -17.60 -2.94 -11.76
CA TYR A 254 -16.70 -2.74 -10.61
C TYR A 254 -16.87 -1.39 -9.90
N THR A 255 -17.73 -0.52 -10.40
CA THR A 255 -17.99 0.81 -9.82
C THR A 255 -19.41 0.97 -9.31
N THR A 256 -20.22 -0.09 -9.33
CA THR A 256 -21.59 -0.10 -8.85
C THR A 256 -21.68 -0.45 -7.38
N LEU A 257 -22.79 -0.13 -6.74
CA LEU A 257 -23.09 -0.56 -5.37
C LEU A 257 -23.14 -2.08 -5.31
N GLN A 258 -22.42 -2.67 -4.37
CA GLN A 258 -22.26 -4.11 -4.24
C GLN A 258 -22.50 -4.57 -2.81
N LEU A 259 -23.00 -5.78 -2.66
CA LEU A 259 -22.99 -6.47 -1.39
C LEU A 259 -21.70 -7.28 -1.28
N PRO A 260 -21.02 -7.26 -0.12
CA PRO A 260 -19.96 -8.21 0.14
C PRO A 260 -20.58 -9.62 0.17
N THR A 261 -20.17 -10.45 -0.76
CA THR A 261 -20.50 -11.88 -0.77
C THR A 261 -19.41 -12.65 -0.04
N GLN A 262 -19.71 -13.88 0.39
CA GLN A 262 -18.77 -14.67 1.14
C GLN A 262 -17.94 -15.55 0.20
N GLY A 263 -16.60 -15.52 0.39
CA GLY A 263 -15.68 -16.37 -0.32
C GLY A 263 -14.59 -15.60 -1.06
N ILE A 264 -13.41 -16.21 -1.15
CA ILE A 264 -12.21 -15.59 -1.75
C ILE A 264 -12.39 -15.27 -3.24
N GLY A 265 -13.25 -16.01 -3.94
CA GLY A 265 -13.49 -15.80 -5.38
C GLY A 265 -14.48 -14.70 -5.71
N GLU A 266 -15.27 -14.24 -4.75
CA GLU A 266 -16.40 -13.35 -4.98
C GLU A 266 -15.99 -11.92 -5.38
N TRP A 267 -14.81 -11.48 -5.00
CA TRP A 267 -14.27 -10.20 -5.45
C TRP A 267 -14.03 -10.13 -6.96
N CYS A 268 -13.88 -11.30 -7.62
CA CYS A 268 -13.74 -11.38 -9.08
C CYS A 268 -15.10 -11.36 -9.80
N HIS A 269 -16.19 -11.70 -9.08
CA HIS A 269 -17.53 -11.84 -9.61
C HIS A 269 -18.54 -11.16 -8.68
N PRO A 270 -18.49 -9.82 -8.55
CA PRO A 270 -19.37 -9.10 -7.66
C PRO A 270 -20.83 -9.24 -8.12
N LEU A 271 -21.74 -9.28 -7.16
CA LEU A 271 -23.16 -9.16 -7.45
C LEU A 271 -23.45 -7.77 -8.00
N LEU A 272 -23.95 -7.69 -9.22
CA LEU A 272 -24.32 -6.43 -9.87
C LEU A 272 -25.65 -5.88 -9.36
N SER A 273 -26.52 -6.77 -8.88
CA SER A 273 -27.77 -6.43 -8.21
C SER A 273 -28.05 -7.46 -7.12
N ALA A 274 -28.82 -7.08 -6.13
CA ALA A 274 -29.23 -7.97 -5.06
C ALA A 274 -30.63 -7.65 -4.58
N THR A 275 -31.41 -8.70 -4.26
CA THR A 275 -32.68 -8.54 -3.58
C THR A 275 -32.42 -8.42 -2.09
N ILE A 276 -32.70 -7.25 -1.54
CA ILE A 276 -32.57 -6.96 -0.12
C ILE A 276 -33.95 -7.03 0.52
N ASP A 277 -34.04 -7.72 1.64
CA ASP A 277 -35.18 -7.72 2.52
C ASP A 277 -34.94 -6.82 3.73
N ASP A 278 -35.61 -5.68 3.77
CA ASP A 278 -35.53 -4.72 4.88
C ASP A 278 -36.72 -4.84 5.86
N SER A 279 -37.53 -5.89 5.72
CA SER A 279 -38.73 -6.11 6.55
C SER A 279 -38.40 -6.20 8.03
N GLY A 280 -37.26 -6.82 8.39
CA GLY A 280 -36.78 -6.89 9.76
C GLY A 280 -36.50 -5.50 10.37
N LEU A 281 -35.87 -4.60 9.60
CA LEU A 281 -35.65 -3.22 10.03
C LEU A 281 -36.99 -2.46 10.16
N ARG A 282 -37.84 -2.58 9.14
CA ARG A 282 -39.16 -1.89 9.14
C ARG A 282 -40.05 -2.34 10.27
N SER A 283 -39.98 -3.61 10.69
CA SER A 283 -40.74 -4.14 11.82
C SER A 283 -40.37 -3.54 13.18
N LEU A 284 -39.16 -2.93 13.28
CA LEU A 284 -38.68 -2.21 14.47
C LEU A 284 -39.09 -0.73 14.47
N VAL A 285 -39.70 -0.24 13.40
CA VAL A 285 -40.15 1.13 13.27
C VAL A 285 -41.59 1.25 13.79
N HIS A 286 -41.84 2.17 14.67
CA HIS A 286 -43.18 2.47 15.21
C HIS A 286 -43.50 3.95 15.04
N HIS A 287 -44.57 4.25 14.33
CA HIS A 287 -44.99 5.63 14.01
C HIS A 287 -43.83 6.44 13.36
N ASP A 288 -43.23 5.87 12.34
CA ASP A 288 -42.06 6.43 11.65
C ASP A 288 -40.88 6.76 12.57
N THR A 289 -40.73 6.04 13.68
CA THR A 289 -39.63 6.17 14.62
C THR A 289 -38.96 4.83 14.85
N PHE A 290 -37.65 4.81 14.70
CA PHE A 290 -36.77 3.71 15.08
C PHE A 290 -35.97 4.10 16.31
N GLN A 291 -35.91 3.23 17.31
CA GLN A 291 -35.13 3.45 18.52
C GLN A 291 -33.98 2.46 18.57
N THR A 292 -32.77 2.98 18.73
CA THR A 292 -31.58 2.14 18.89
C THR A 292 -31.55 1.47 20.27
N SER A 293 -30.63 0.50 20.45
CA SER A 293 -30.37 -0.12 21.76
C SER A 293 -29.91 0.87 22.83
N LEU A 294 -29.35 2.02 22.41
CA LEU A 294 -28.96 3.12 23.29
C LEU A 294 -30.12 4.07 23.62
N GLY A 295 -31.31 3.79 23.12
CA GLY A 295 -32.50 4.62 23.32
C GLY A 295 -32.57 5.87 22.43
N ILE A 296 -31.60 6.07 21.52
CA ILE A 296 -31.59 7.24 20.62
C ILE A 296 -32.68 7.05 19.55
N PRO A 297 -33.65 7.99 19.42
CA PRO A 297 -34.70 7.90 18.40
C PRO A 297 -34.20 8.44 17.06
N PHE A 298 -34.51 7.73 15.99
CA PHE A 298 -34.29 8.15 14.61
C PHE A 298 -35.62 8.16 13.83
N ARG A 299 -35.74 9.14 12.93
CA ARG A 299 -36.83 9.15 11.99
C ARG A 299 -36.56 8.14 10.88
N LEU A 300 -37.44 7.16 10.74
CA LEU A 300 -37.35 6.11 9.73
C LEU A 300 -38.74 5.74 9.28
N LYS A 301 -38.98 5.70 7.96
CA LYS A 301 -40.31 5.40 7.40
C LYS A 301 -40.63 3.90 7.48
N GLU A 302 -41.85 3.59 7.93
CA GLU A 302 -42.37 2.22 7.88
C GLU A 302 -42.56 1.75 6.43
N LYS A 303 -42.92 2.66 5.51
CA LYS A 303 -43.23 2.37 4.11
C LYS A 303 -42.61 3.41 3.17
N GLY A 304 -42.41 3.01 1.89
CA GLY A 304 -41.86 3.89 0.87
C GLY A 304 -40.38 4.19 1.06
N ASN A 305 -39.92 5.34 0.56
CA ASN A 305 -38.53 5.76 0.70
C ASN A 305 -38.17 5.93 2.18
N ASN A 306 -37.08 5.29 2.60
CA ASN A 306 -36.64 5.26 4.00
C ASN A 306 -35.21 5.70 4.20
N ILE A 307 -34.50 6.07 3.13
CA ILE A 307 -33.14 6.58 3.20
C ILE A 307 -32.96 7.85 2.36
N LEU A 308 -32.02 8.67 2.81
CA LEU A 308 -31.42 9.72 2.00
C LEU A 308 -30.15 9.14 1.39
N PHE A 309 -30.20 8.81 0.13
CA PHE A 309 -29.09 8.20 -0.60
C PHE A 309 -28.39 9.23 -1.47
N THR A 310 -27.09 9.32 -1.34
CA THR A 310 -26.22 10.13 -2.20
C THR A 310 -25.24 9.23 -2.92
N SER A 311 -24.96 9.55 -4.18
CA SER A 311 -24.05 8.77 -5.03
C SER A 311 -23.52 9.66 -6.14
N LEU A 312 -22.36 9.34 -6.67
CA LEU A 312 -21.82 9.97 -7.88
C LEU A 312 -22.52 9.48 -9.17
N TRP A 313 -23.51 8.61 -9.04
CA TRP A 313 -24.23 8.05 -10.18
C TRP A 313 -25.47 8.87 -10.54
N ASP A 314 -25.80 8.89 -11.83
CA ASP A 314 -26.76 9.77 -12.46
C ASP A 314 -28.24 9.59 -12.02
N ASN A 315 -28.57 8.53 -11.29
CA ASN A 315 -29.91 8.35 -10.72
C ASN A 315 -30.09 9.08 -9.38
N TYR A 316 -28.99 9.49 -8.75
CA TYR A 316 -29.00 10.01 -7.38
C TYR A 316 -28.19 11.32 -7.29
N PRO A 317 -28.52 12.21 -6.35
CA PRO A 317 -27.72 13.38 -6.12
C PRO A 317 -26.34 13.00 -5.53
N ASP A 318 -25.30 13.72 -5.88
CA ASP A 318 -23.97 13.58 -5.29
C ASP A 318 -23.88 14.19 -3.88
N SER A 319 -24.82 15.05 -3.54
CA SER A 319 -24.87 15.75 -2.26
C SER A 319 -26.30 16.08 -1.85
N SER A 320 -26.53 16.26 -0.58
CA SER A 320 -27.80 16.72 -0.04
C SER A 320 -27.57 17.61 1.20
N THR A 321 -28.43 18.60 1.37
CA THR A 321 -28.37 19.51 2.51
C THR A 321 -29.61 19.38 3.38
N ILE A 322 -29.40 19.15 4.68
CA ILE A 322 -30.47 19.09 5.66
C ILE A 322 -30.40 20.36 6.53
N SER A 323 -31.51 21.11 6.56
CA SER A 323 -31.58 22.31 7.41
C SER A 323 -31.76 21.93 8.88
N LEU A 324 -30.87 22.45 9.72
CA LEU A 324 -30.90 22.27 11.16
C LEU A 324 -31.32 23.58 11.82
N SER A 325 -31.90 23.50 13.02
CA SER A 325 -32.27 24.69 13.82
C SER A 325 -32.02 24.44 15.29
N GLY A 326 -31.66 25.51 16.01
CA GLY A 326 -31.35 25.48 17.43
C GLY A 326 -29.89 25.19 17.74
N THR A 327 -29.59 24.85 18.97
CA THR A 327 -28.26 24.49 19.46
C THR A 327 -28.27 23.08 20.00
N ALA A 328 -27.19 22.33 19.75
CA ALA A 328 -26.98 21.01 20.28
C ALA A 328 -25.50 20.79 20.56
N SER A 329 -25.17 19.96 21.53
CA SER A 329 -23.80 19.55 21.85
C SER A 329 -23.37 18.37 20.95
N HIS A 330 -24.34 17.57 20.45
CA HIS A 330 -24.08 16.37 19.67
C HIS A 330 -25.10 16.20 18.55
N ALA A 331 -24.66 15.62 17.43
CA ALA A 331 -25.52 15.14 16.36
C ALA A 331 -25.30 13.62 16.20
N TYR A 332 -26.36 12.85 16.23
CA TYR A 332 -26.33 11.41 16.02
C TYR A 332 -26.80 11.10 14.61
N LEU A 333 -26.04 10.30 13.89
CA LEU A 333 -26.28 9.94 12.50
C LEU A 333 -26.37 8.42 12.40
N LEU A 334 -27.45 7.92 11.79
CA LEU A 334 -27.58 6.52 11.44
C LEU A 334 -27.17 6.39 9.97
N MET A 335 -26.02 5.79 9.74
CA MET A 335 -25.36 5.78 8.44
C MET A 335 -24.92 4.39 8.04
N ALA A 336 -24.89 4.17 6.74
CA ALA A 336 -24.20 3.03 6.12
C ALA A 336 -23.53 3.51 4.83
N GLY A 337 -22.40 2.92 4.50
CA GLY A 337 -21.70 3.15 3.25
C GLY A 337 -21.44 1.82 2.54
N SER A 338 -21.37 1.86 1.22
CA SER A 338 -20.87 0.78 0.41
C SER A 338 -19.78 1.28 -0.50
N THR A 339 -18.66 0.58 -0.53
CA THR A 339 -17.51 0.87 -1.39
C THR A 339 -17.07 -0.40 -2.07
N ASN A 340 -16.31 -0.25 -3.15
CA ASN A 340 -15.62 -1.38 -3.74
C ASN A 340 -14.65 -1.97 -2.70
N HIS A 341 -14.75 -3.26 -2.43
CA HIS A 341 -13.93 -3.98 -1.45
C HIS A 341 -12.41 -3.97 -1.77
N MET A 342 -12.03 -3.58 -2.98
CA MET A 342 -10.63 -3.34 -3.38
C MET A 342 -10.11 -1.97 -2.94
N GLN A 343 -10.98 -1.08 -2.47
CA GLN A 343 -10.63 0.26 -2.03
C GLN A 343 -10.68 0.32 -0.50
N CYS A 344 -9.53 0.53 0.11
CA CYS A 344 -9.41 0.77 1.55
C CYS A 344 -8.78 2.14 1.80
N HIS A 345 -9.07 2.73 2.95
CA HIS A 345 -8.57 4.07 3.35
C HIS A 345 -8.94 5.22 2.39
N ILE A 346 -10.06 5.08 1.68
CA ILE A 346 -10.60 6.13 0.84
C ILE A 346 -11.89 6.65 1.50
N ALA A 347 -12.01 7.98 1.61
CA ALA A 347 -13.23 8.60 2.10
C ALA A 347 -14.38 8.32 1.13
N ASN A 348 -15.44 7.65 1.61
CA ASN A 348 -16.63 7.35 0.81
C ASN A 348 -17.56 8.54 0.67
N GLY A 349 -17.42 9.53 1.53
CA GLY A 349 -18.20 10.76 1.54
C GLY A 349 -17.71 11.71 2.61
N ILE A 350 -18.23 12.92 2.59
CA ILE A 350 -17.91 13.95 3.56
C ILE A 350 -19.22 14.45 4.16
N ILE A 351 -19.30 14.50 5.48
CA ILE A 351 -20.36 15.18 6.20
C ILE A 351 -19.82 16.53 6.67
N ARG A 352 -20.50 17.59 6.28
CA ARG A 352 -20.10 18.95 6.68
C ARG A 352 -21.21 19.63 7.46
N ILE A 353 -20.87 20.11 8.65
CA ILE A 353 -21.77 20.93 9.47
C ILE A 353 -21.44 22.39 9.22
N HIS A 354 -22.45 23.15 8.80
CA HIS A 354 -22.35 24.60 8.65
C HIS A 354 -23.01 25.25 9.83
N TYR A 355 -22.29 26.11 10.52
CA TYR A 355 -22.77 26.83 11.71
C TYR A 355 -23.39 28.20 11.35
N ALA A 356 -24.22 28.74 12.25
CA ALA A 356 -24.89 30.01 12.04
C ALA A 356 -23.93 31.22 11.96
N ASP A 357 -22.72 31.09 12.47
CA ASP A 357 -21.66 32.10 12.40
C ASP A 357 -20.88 32.09 11.08
N GLY A 358 -21.24 31.19 10.14
CA GLY A 358 -20.58 31.04 8.85
C GLY A 358 -19.38 30.10 8.85
N THR A 359 -18.99 29.54 9.98
CA THR A 359 -17.94 28.52 10.06
C THR A 359 -18.48 27.16 9.65
N SER A 360 -17.59 26.22 9.33
CA SER A 360 -17.97 24.84 9.00
C SER A 360 -16.94 23.86 9.51
N GLN A 361 -17.40 22.63 9.78
CA GLN A 361 -16.59 21.49 10.18
C GLN A 361 -16.97 20.28 9.33
N ALA A 362 -15.96 19.54 8.81
CA ALA A 362 -16.13 18.31 8.05
C ALA A 362 -15.67 17.12 8.86
#